data_4a10a41a2467c2e17389fd3923f5d511
#
_entry.id   4a10a41a2467c2e17389fd3923f5d511
#
_cell.length_a   1.000
_cell.length_b   1.000
_cell.length_c   1.000
_cell.angle_alpha   90.00
_cell.angle_beta   90.00
_cell.angle_gamma   90.00
#
_symmetry.space_group_name_H-M   'P 1'
#
loop_
_entity.id
_entity.type
_entity.pdbx_description
1 polymer ?
#
loop_
_entity_poly.entity_id
_entity_poly.type
_entity_poly.pdbx_seq_one_letter_code
_entity_poly.pdbx_strand_id
1 'polypeptide(L)'
;MHHEDPLGSLFCRDLNWVSTGQVTSEEAVLGQGNISCGSWIENRRDDNPLAATRTAWVLGFITAFNQYGAKPQRDVSGGKDTEVLMARIDDHCKRHPLDNLYKASAALVDELRQ
;
A
#
# COMPACT_ATOMS: atom_id res chain seq x y z
N MET A 1 29.57 -6.39 -6.84
CA MET A 1 29.66 -6.28 -7.07
C MET A 1 29.73 -6.39 -7.65
N HIS A 2 29.40 -6.63 -7.52
CA HIS A 2 29.30 -6.78 -7.90
C HIS A 2 29.54 -7.27 -8.51
N HIS A 3 29.55 -7.84 -8.61
CA HIS A 3 29.75 -8.35 -9.15
C HIS A 3 29.93 -8.95 -9.85
N GLU A 4 29.87 -9.43 -10.04
CA GLU A 4 29.98 -9.98 -10.61
C GLU A 4 30.21 -10.58 -11.34
N ASP A 5 30.12 -10.92 -11.44
CA ASP A 5 30.29 -11.50 -12.03
C ASP A 5 30.53 -12.07 -12.94
N PRO A 6 30.78 -12.50 -12.80
CA PRO A 6 30.99 -12.97 -13.72
C PRO A 6 30.45 -13.93 -14.21
N LEU A 7 29.97 -14.39 -14.04
CA LEU A 7 29.26 -14.91 -14.35
C LEU A 7 28.27 -14.82 -14.05
N GLY A 8 28.01 -14.65 -13.70
CA GLY A 8 27.30 -14.18 -13.32
C GLY A 8 26.59 -13.92 -13.69
N SER A 9 26.54 -13.91 -13.49
CA SER A 9 25.98 -13.39 -13.72
C SER A 9 25.51 -13.74 -14.39
N LEU A 10 25.49 -14.25 -14.35
CA LEU A 10 24.97 -14.36 -14.85
C LEU A 10 24.30 -14.77 -14.92
N PHE A 11 24.06 -14.99 -14.44
CA PHE A 11 23.44 -14.87 -14.32
C PHE A 11 22.89 -14.63 -14.52
N CYS A 12 22.74 -14.82 -14.35
CA CYS A 12 22.20 -14.11 -14.40
C CYS A 12 22.00 -13.77 -14.85
N ARG A 13 21.88 -14.08 -14.83
CA ARG A 13 21.54 -13.48 -15.14
C ARG A 13 21.20 -13.41 -15.83
N ASP A 14 21.13 -13.83 -15.72
CA ASP A 14 20.61 -13.49 -16.16
C ASP A 14 19.99 -13.47 -16.61
N LEU A 15 19.78 -13.82 -16.55
CA LEU A 15 19.10 -13.53 -16.66
C LEU A 15 18.48 -13.32 -17.03
N ASN A 16 18.33 -13.48 -16.95
CA ASN A 16 17.65 -12.99 -16.96
C ASN A 16 17.03 -12.97 -17.19
N TRP A 17 16.86 -13.21 -17.10
CA TRP A 17 16.14 -12.98 -16.84
C TRP A 17 15.36 -12.72 -17.05
N VAL A 18 15.13 -12.88 -16.94
CA VAL A 18 14.31 -12.39 -16.80
C VAL A 18 13.56 -11.91 -16.89
N SER A 19 13.33 -11.98 -16.79
CA SER A 19 12.57 -11.41 -16.60
C SER A 19 11.84 -10.93 -16.68
N THR A 20 11.63 -11.08 -16.76
CA THR A 20 10.98 -10.64 -16.64
C THR A 20 10.20 -10.19 -16.30
N GLY A 21 9.98 -10.08 -16.09
CA GLY A 21 9.33 -9.59 -15.46
C GLY A 21 8.60 -9.59 -15.11
N GLN A 22 8.34 -9.60 -14.92
CA GLN A 22 7.73 -9.57 -14.40
C GLN A 22 7.12 -9.65 -13.73
N VAL A 23 7.13 -10.10 -13.82
CA VAL A 23 6.65 -10.17 -13.07
C VAL A 23 6.26 -9.70 -12.26
N THR A 24 5.87 -9.66 -12.33
CA THR A 24 5.58 -8.96 -11.48
C THR A 24 5.52 -9.13 -10.24
N SER A 25 6.00 -8.69 -9.68
CA SER A 25 6.17 -8.79 -8.34
C SER A 25 5.10 -8.07 -7.61
N GLU A 26 4.19 -8.81 -7.10
CA GLU A 26 3.20 -8.24 -6.24
C GLU A 26 3.75 -8.25 -4.84
N GLU A 27 3.62 -7.12 -4.17
CA GLU A 27 4.01 -7.05 -2.78
C GLU A 27 3.09 -7.95 -1.97
N ALA A 28 3.65 -8.60 -0.97
CA ALA A 28 2.86 -9.38 -0.04
C ALA A 28 2.07 -8.43 0.86
N VAL A 29 0.76 -8.54 0.85
CA VAL A 29 -0.11 -7.73 1.68
C VAL A 29 -0.65 -8.60 2.80
N LEU A 30 -0.39 -8.22 4.02
CA LEU A 30 -0.78 -9.00 5.18
C LEU A 30 -2.00 -8.39 5.86
N GLY A 31 -2.90 -9.25 6.29
CA GLY A 31 -4.03 -8.84 7.12
C GLY A 31 -5.08 -8.04 6.38
N GLN A 32 -5.59 -7.01 7.03
CA GLN A 32 -6.77 -6.30 6.57
C GLN A 32 -6.58 -5.54 5.27
N GLY A 33 -5.34 -5.36 4.83
CA GLY A 33 -5.10 -4.72 3.53
C GLY A 33 -5.68 -5.47 2.36
N ASN A 34 -6.00 -6.75 2.55
CA ASN A 34 -6.55 -7.58 1.47
C ASN A 34 -8.06 -7.49 1.34
N ILE A 35 -8.76 -6.80 2.25
CA ILE A 35 -10.21 -6.72 2.13
C ILE A 35 -10.59 -5.84 0.94
N SER A 36 -11.76 -6.12 0.38
CA SER A 36 -12.22 -5.37 -0.77
C SER A 36 -12.68 -3.98 -0.39
N CYS A 37 -12.62 -3.07 -1.35
CA CYS A 37 -13.20 -1.74 -1.17
C CYS A 37 -14.68 -1.81 -0.83
N GLY A 38 -15.40 -2.80 -1.40
CA GLY A 38 -16.82 -2.98 -1.05
C GLY A 38 -17.01 -3.27 0.42
N SER A 39 -16.18 -4.17 0.98
CA SER A 39 -16.25 -4.48 2.40
C SER A 39 -15.91 -3.27 3.26
N TRP A 40 -14.93 -2.50 2.86
CA TRP A 40 -14.57 -1.27 3.57
C TRP A 40 -15.76 -0.31 3.63
N ILE A 41 -16.37 -0.04 2.49
CA ILE A 41 -17.51 0.89 2.40
C ILE A 41 -18.65 0.40 3.29
N GLU A 42 -18.95 -0.90 3.22
CA GLU A 42 -20.03 -1.48 3.98
C GLU A 42 -19.81 -1.34 5.48
N ASN A 43 -18.60 -1.62 5.93
CA ASN A 43 -18.29 -1.52 7.36
C ASN A 43 -18.35 -0.08 7.86
N ARG A 44 -17.92 0.85 7.04
CA ARG A 44 -17.98 2.26 7.41
C ARG A 44 -19.43 2.72 7.56
N ARG A 45 -20.26 2.31 6.62
CA ARG A 45 -21.67 2.71 6.62
C ARG A 45 -22.41 2.13 7.82
N ASP A 46 -22.11 0.88 8.17
CA ASP A 46 -22.86 0.14 9.17
C ASP A 46 -22.29 0.31 10.58
N ASP A 47 -21.24 1.14 10.72
CA ASP A 47 -20.58 1.34 12.02
C ASP A 47 -20.17 0.01 12.65
N ASN A 48 -19.65 -0.88 11.84
CA ASN A 48 -19.23 -2.21 12.24
C ASN A 48 -17.94 -2.12 13.04
N PRO A 49 -17.80 -2.88 14.14
CA PRO A 49 -16.54 -2.88 14.91
C PRO A 49 -15.31 -3.20 14.10
N LEU A 50 -15.44 -3.95 13.00
CA LEU A 50 -14.31 -4.23 12.12
C LEU A 50 -13.75 -2.98 11.48
N ALA A 51 -14.55 -1.90 11.42
CA ALA A 51 -14.05 -0.65 10.84
C ALA A 51 -12.85 -0.12 11.61
N ALA A 52 -12.85 -0.26 12.94
CA ALA A 52 -11.72 0.19 13.75
C ALA A 52 -10.45 -0.60 13.43
N THR A 53 -10.59 -1.92 13.26
CA THR A 53 -9.45 -2.77 12.93
C THR A 53 -8.86 -2.38 11.57
N ARG A 54 -9.72 -2.11 10.63
CA ARG A 54 -9.30 -1.75 9.28
C ARG A 54 -8.69 -0.36 9.22
N THR A 55 -9.26 0.57 9.98
CA THR A 55 -8.69 1.89 10.14
C THR A 55 -7.27 1.80 10.72
N ALA A 56 -7.09 0.95 11.73
CA ALA A 56 -5.78 0.75 12.33
C ALA A 56 -4.78 0.22 11.30
N TRP A 57 -5.25 -0.66 10.39
CA TRP A 57 -4.37 -1.16 9.34
C TRP A 57 -3.88 -0.04 8.43
N VAL A 58 -4.79 0.85 8.02
CA VAL A 58 -4.43 1.99 7.17
C VAL A 58 -3.43 2.90 7.87
N LEU A 59 -3.69 3.20 9.16
CA LEU A 59 -2.78 4.06 9.92
C LEU A 59 -1.41 3.42 10.08
N GLY A 60 -1.36 2.09 10.26
CA GLY A 60 -0.11 1.37 10.31
C GLY A 60 0.63 1.42 8.98
N PHE A 61 -0.11 1.34 7.87
CA PHE A 61 0.48 1.47 6.54
C PHE A 61 1.14 2.84 6.37
N ILE A 62 0.44 3.90 6.77
CA ILE A 62 0.99 5.25 6.68
C ILE A 62 2.21 5.39 7.59
N THR A 63 2.13 4.82 8.80
CA THR A 63 3.25 4.85 9.74
C THR A 63 4.48 4.16 9.15
N ALA A 64 4.28 3.00 8.53
CA ALA A 64 5.38 2.28 7.91
C ALA A 64 5.98 3.09 6.76
N PHE A 65 5.14 3.77 5.99
CA PHE A 65 5.65 4.63 4.93
C PHE A 65 6.51 5.76 5.50
N ASN A 66 6.07 6.36 6.60
CA ASN A 66 6.86 7.41 7.25
C ASN A 66 8.23 6.89 7.66
N GLN A 67 8.31 5.63 8.07
CA GLN A 67 9.55 5.03 8.55
C GLN A 67 10.43 4.56 7.40
N TYR A 68 9.83 3.92 6.40
CA TYR A 68 10.59 3.17 5.40
C TYR A 68 10.40 3.67 3.97
N GLY A 69 9.69 4.77 3.78
CA GLY A 69 9.45 5.30 2.44
C GLY A 69 10.72 5.76 1.77
N ALA A 70 10.64 6.02 0.48
CA ALA A 70 11.79 6.30 -0.35
C ALA A 70 12.55 7.56 0.09
N LYS A 71 11.86 8.51 0.67
CA LYS A 71 12.49 9.73 1.17
C LYS A 71 12.12 9.92 2.61
N PRO A 72 13.06 10.38 3.43
CA PRO A 72 12.75 10.63 4.83
C PRO A 72 11.61 11.62 4.93
N GLN A 73 10.58 11.24 5.66
CA GLN A 73 9.47 12.12 5.98
C GLN A 73 9.09 11.84 7.41
N ARG A 74 8.82 12.91 8.14
CA ARG A 74 8.41 12.72 9.52
C ARG A 74 6.99 12.23 9.58
N ASP A 75 6.12 12.82 8.75
CA ASP A 75 4.72 12.45 8.74
C ASP A 75 4.12 12.89 7.42
N VAL A 76 3.90 11.93 6.54
CA VAL A 76 3.35 12.21 5.22
C VAL A 76 1.93 12.76 5.31
N SER A 77 1.20 12.44 6.40
CA SER A 77 -0.16 12.93 6.56
C SER A 77 -0.22 14.43 6.87
N GLY A 78 0.90 15.01 7.28
CA GLY A 78 0.92 16.42 7.63
C GLY A 78 0.07 16.76 8.83
N GLY A 79 -0.15 15.78 9.70
CA GLY A 79 -0.94 15.99 10.92
C GLY A 79 -2.44 15.95 10.71
N LYS A 80 -2.89 15.46 9.52
CA LYS A 80 -4.33 15.36 9.28
C LYS A 80 -4.99 14.38 10.23
N ASP A 81 -6.23 14.69 10.60
CA ASP A 81 -7.00 13.81 11.47
C ASP A 81 -7.28 12.47 10.81
N THR A 82 -7.43 11.45 11.64
CA THR A 82 -7.76 10.11 11.16
C THR A 82 -9.00 10.12 10.29
N GLU A 83 -10.05 10.86 10.69
CA GLU A 83 -11.29 10.88 9.90
C GLU A 83 -11.10 11.51 8.52
N VAL A 84 -10.24 12.51 8.42
CA VAL A 84 -9.93 13.09 7.13
C VAL A 84 -9.23 12.06 6.24
N LEU A 85 -8.29 11.31 6.81
CA LEU A 85 -7.58 10.28 6.05
C LEU A 85 -8.53 9.17 5.62
N MET A 86 -9.42 8.75 6.52
CA MET A 86 -10.36 7.67 6.20
C MET A 86 -11.39 8.13 5.17
N ALA A 87 -11.75 9.41 5.18
CA ALA A 87 -12.65 9.94 4.15
C ALA A 87 -12.01 9.83 2.76
N ARG A 88 -10.70 9.97 2.67
CA ARG A 88 -10.02 9.81 1.40
C ARG A 88 -10.00 8.35 0.95
N ILE A 89 -9.89 7.42 1.90
CA ILE A 89 -10.02 6.00 1.59
C ILE A 89 -11.44 5.72 1.07
N ASP A 90 -12.46 6.26 1.76
CA ASP A 90 -13.85 6.12 1.31
C ASP A 90 -14.00 6.56 -0.14
N ASP A 91 -13.42 7.72 -0.44
CA ASP A 91 -13.54 8.32 -1.76
C ASP A 91 -12.87 7.44 -2.83
N HIS A 92 -11.67 6.95 -2.52
CA HIS A 92 -10.97 6.05 -3.43
C HIS A 92 -11.78 4.79 -3.68
N CYS A 93 -12.30 4.19 -2.61
CA CYS A 93 -13.06 2.94 -2.74
C CYS A 93 -14.36 3.13 -3.50
N LYS A 94 -14.99 4.30 -3.36
CA LYS A 94 -16.20 4.58 -4.15
C LYS A 94 -15.89 4.68 -5.63
N ARG A 95 -14.75 5.26 -5.97
CA ARG A 95 -14.35 5.42 -7.37
C ARG A 95 -13.72 4.17 -7.97
N HIS A 96 -13.18 3.30 -7.11
CA HIS A 96 -12.47 2.10 -7.56
C HIS A 96 -12.93 0.89 -6.78
N PRO A 97 -14.20 0.48 -6.98
CA PRO A 97 -14.79 -0.57 -6.14
C PRO A 97 -14.14 -1.93 -6.27
N LEU A 98 -13.35 -2.16 -7.32
CA LEU A 98 -12.67 -3.44 -7.49
C LEU A 98 -11.30 -3.47 -6.81
N ASP A 99 -10.86 -2.36 -6.25
CA ASP A 99 -9.60 -2.32 -5.52
C ASP A 99 -9.77 -2.92 -4.13
N ASN A 100 -8.64 -3.10 -3.45
CA ASN A 100 -8.64 -3.53 -2.06
C ASN A 100 -8.12 -2.39 -1.18
N LEU A 101 -8.15 -2.61 0.13
CA LEU A 101 -7.73 -1.58 1.07
C LEU A 101 -6.27 -1.21 0.89
N TYR A 102 -5.41 -2.18 0.54
CA TYR A 102 -4.01 -1.90 0.28
C TYR A 102 -3.87 -0.88 -0.86
N LYS A 103 -4.56 -1.11 -1.97
CA LYS A 103 -4.45 -0.20 -3.11
C LYS A 103 -4.98 1.19 -2.77
N ALA A 104 -6.06 1.25 -2.00
CA ALA A 104 -6.60 2.53 -1.55
C ALA A 104 -5.59 3.26 -0.66
N SER A 105 -4.92 2.51 0.23
CA SER A 105 -3.93 3.09 1.13
C SER A 105 -2.70 3.59 0.37
N ALA A 106 -2.26 2.83 -0.62
CA ALA A 106 -1.12 3.22 -1.44
C ALA A 106 -1.45 4.49 -2.23
N ALA A 107 -2.66 4.57 -2.78
CA ALA A 107 -3.09 5.76 -3.51
C ALA A 107 -3.15 6.97 -2.58
N LEU A 108 -3.61 6.76 -1.35
CA LEU A 108 -3.64 7.84 -0.36
C LEU A 108 -2.23 8.37 -0.08
N VAL A 109 -1.28 7.48 0.14
CA VAL A 109 0.10 7.90 0.40
C VAL A 109 0.66 8.65 -0.80
N ASP A 110 0.40 8.16 -2.02
CA ASP A 110 0.87 8.85 -3.22
C ASP A 110 0.31 10.26 -3.30
N GLU A 111 -0.95 10.44 -2.93
CA GLU A 111 -1.58 11.75 -2.93
C GLU A 111 -0.98 12.66 -1.87
N LEU A 112 -0.75 12.13 -0.67
CA LEU A 112 -0.28 12.91 0.46
C LEU A 112 1.15 13.42 0.28
N ARG A 113 1.97 12.69 -0.45
CA ARG A 113 3.39 13.06 -0.57
C ARG A 113 3.69 14.00 -1.73
N GLN A 114 2.69 14.46 -2.42
CA GLN A 114 2.89 15.39 -3.53
C GLN A 114 3.08 16.81 -3.07
#